data_f1c697631e9cf7b42423e5b05103facf
#
_entry.id   f1c697631e9cf7b42423e5b05103facf
#
_cell.length_a   1.000
_cell.length_b   1.000
_cell.length_c   1.000
_cell.angle_alpha   90.00
_cell.angle_beta   90.00
_cell.angle_gamma   90.00
#
_symmetry.space_group_name_H-M   'P 1'
#
loop_
_entity.id
_entity.type
_entity.pdbx_description
1 polymer ?
#
loop_
_entity_poly.entity_id
_entity_poly.type
_entity_poly.pdbx_seq_one_letter_code
_entity_poly.pdbx_strand_id
1 'polypeptide(L)'
;FDEYWDLAAAPLTSPQRGAIEPRLAAWNGPAAEQRPQPARTDGFIPTARGRVKPDDVDAAGHFSLGAIVHRFSNASGQLGAAIGMDSAFMQQQRRGFSTFELILQLSGALALDAPYLVTTGIASFGNSSLRMVHRMTDARSGGDVAWLSQYGVSLDLDARRPARWPDEMRSRAAALVVA
;
A
#
# COMPACT_ATOMS: atom_id res chain seq x y z
N PHE A 1 -5.69 -14.73 -12.72
CA PHE A 1 -5.27 -14.54 -11.31
C PHE A 1 -5.09 -15.89 -10.64
N ASP A 2 -5.97 -16.86 -10.91
CA ASP A 2 -5.92 -18.21 -10.34
C ASP A 2 -4.71 -19.01 -10.83
N GLU A 3 -4.33 -18.88 -12.10
CA GLU A 3 -3.12 -19.51 -12.67
C GLU A 3 -1.80 -19.04 -11.98
N TYR A 4 -1.78 -17.83 -11.45
CA TYR A 4 -0.60 -17.30 -10.74
C TYR A 4 -0.44 -17.91 -9.34
N TRP A 5 -1.55 -18.27 -8.68
CA TRP A 5 -1.54 -18.93 -7.38
C TRP A 5 -1.16 -20.40 -7.49
N ASP A 6 -1.56 -21.08 -8.55
CA ASP A 6 -1.18 -22.47 -8.82
C ASP A 6 0.33 -22.61 -9.08
N LEU A 7 0.94 -21.64 -9.73
CA LEU A 7 2.41 -21.57 -9.87
C LEU A 7 3.12 -21.35 -8.53
N ALA A 8 2.54 -20.56 -7.61
CA ALA A 8 3.10 -20.34 -6.28
C ALA A 8 2.94 -21.56 -5.35
N ALA A 9 1.95 -22.40 -5.57
CA ALA A 9 1.71 -23.63 -4.82
C ALA A 9 2.57 -24.81 -5.29
N ALA A 10 3.21 -24.71 -6.48
CA ALA A 10 4.09 -25.77 -6.97
C ALA A 10 5.34 -25.90 -6.03
N PRO A 11 5.68 -27.10 -5.57
CA PRO A 11 6.84 -27.28 -4.71
C PRO A 11 8.11 -26.86 -5.46
N LEU A 12 8.89 -25.96 -4.87
CA LEU A 12 10.17 -25.54 -5.43
C LEU A 12 11.10 -26.75 -5.63
N THR A 13 11.74 -26.82 -6.78
CA THR A 13 12.77 -27.84 -7.03
C THR A 13 14.00 -27.59 -6.16
N SER A 14 14.80 -28.61 -5.90
CA SER A 14 16.04 -28.46 -5.09
C SER A 14 16.99 -27.36 -5.58
N PRO A 15 17.22 -27.16 -6.90
CA PRO A 15 17.99 -26.03 -7.40
C PRO A 15 17.35 -24.66 -7.11
N GLN A 16 16.02 -24.56 -7.18
CA GLN A 16 15.31 -23.33 -6.86
C GLN A 16 15.39 -22.98 -5.36
N ARG A 17 15.28 -24.00 -4.48
CA ARG A 17 15.49 -23.80 -3.03
C ARG A 17 16.89 -23.32 -2.73
N GLY A 18 17.92 -23.98 -3.28
CA GLY A 18 19.31 -23.57 -3.09
C GLY A 18 19.62 -22.15 -3.57
N ALA A 19 18.84 -21.61 -4.53
CA ALA A 19 18.96 -20.24 -4.97
C ALA A 19 18.24 -19.23 -4.06
N ILE A 20 17.17 -19.65 -3.38
CA ILE A 20 16.33 -18.76 -2.54
C ILE A 20 16.78 -18.75 -1.08
N GLU A 21 17.18 -19.88 -0.52
CA GLU A 21 17.59 -19.99 0.89
C GLU A 21 18.70 -19.01 1.30
N PRO A 22 19.77 -18.79 0.52
CA PRO A 22 20.76 -17.77 0.86
C PRO A 22 20.20 -16.34 0.90
N ARG A 23 19.21 -16.04 0.05
CA ARG A 23 18.53 -14.74 0.03
C ARG A 23 17.61 -14.55 1.23
N LEU A 24 16.89 -15.60 1.62
CA LEU A 24 16.07 -15.61 2.82
C LEU A 24 16.93 -15.51 4.09
N ALA A 25 18.07 -16.21 4.16
CA ALA A 25 19.00 -16.09 5.26
C ALA A 25 19.62 -14.68 5.37
N ALA A 26 19.93 -14.03 4.23
CA ALA A 26 20.38 -12.65 4.18
C ALA A 26 19.27 -11.64 4.55
N TRP A 27 18.00 -12.00 4.36
CA TRP A 27 16.85 -11.19 4.74
C TRP A 27 16.58 -11.17 6.25
N ASN A 28 17.20 -12.05 7.02
CA ASN A 28 17.21 -12.00 8.48
C ASN A 28 18.11 -10.87 9.04
N GLY A 29 18.31 -9.80 8.24
CA GLY A 29 18.98 -8.58 8.65
C GLY A 29 18.24 -7.84 9.77
N PRO A 30 18.71 -6.65 10.18
CA PRO A 30 18.15 -5.91 11.30
C PRO A 30 16.64 -5.73 11.14
N ALA A 31 15.92 -5.81 12.27
CA ALA A 31 14.47 -5.65 12.33
C ALA A 31 14.02 -4.49 11.43
N ALA A 32 12.94 -4.71 10.67
CA ALA A 32 12.40 -3.68 9.78
C ALA A 32 12.27 -2.37 10.55
N GLU A 33 12.81 -1.30 9.98
CA GLU A 33 12.78 0.02 10.58
C GLU A 33 11.32 0.41 10.80
N GLN A 34 10.91 0.59 12.05
CA GLN A 34 9.56 1.04 12.35
C GLN A 34 9.40 2.48 11.88
N ARG A 35 8.44 2.71 10.98
CA ARG A 35 8.07 4.07 10.61
C ARG A 35 7.07 4.60 11.63
N PRO A 36 7.36 5.73 12.28
CA PRO A 36 6.40 6.34 13.19
C PRO A 36 5.12 6.69 12.44
N GLN A 37 3.99 6.47 13.10
CA GLN A 37 2.71 6.95 12.60
C GLN A 37 2.70 8.48 12.64
N PRO A 38 2.05 9.16 11.68
CA PRO A 38 1.88 10.60 11.75
C PRO A 38 1.16 11.00 13.03
N ALA A 39 1.64 12.05 13.70
CA ALA A 39 1.00 12.58 14.91
C ALA A 39 -0.40 13.18 14.62
N ARG A 40 -0.66 13.54 13.38
CA ARG A 40 -1.91 14.16 12.91
C ARG A 40 -2.42 13.46 11.67
N THR A 41 -3.74 13.42 11.53
CA THR A 41 -4.44 12.83 10.38
C THR A 41 -5.42 13.79 9.70
N ASP A 42 -5.34 15.07 10.02
CA ASP A 42 -6.24 16.12 9.49
C ASP A 42 -6.13 16.32 7.96
N GLY A 43 -4.99 15.95 7.36
CA GLY A 43 -4.81 15.93 5.90
C GLY A 43 -5.20 14.60 5.24
N PHE A 44 -5.69 13.62 6.01
CA PHE A 44 -6.10 12.34 5.44
C PHE A 44 -7.45 12.45 4.75
N ILE A 45 -7.54 11.87 3.56
CA ILE A 45 -8.81 11.75 2.83
C ILE A 45 -9.35 10.31 2.93
N PRO A 46 -10.66 10.11 2.95
CA PRO A 46 -11.25 8.77 2.81
C PRO A 46 -10.93 8.18 1.43
N THR A 47 -10.32 7.00 1.42
CA THR A 47 -9.88 6.33 0.19
C THR A 47 -10.54 4.98 -0.05
N ALA A 48 -11.05 4.33 1.01
CA ALA A 48 -11.86 3.14 0.88
C ALA A 48 -12.79 2.98 2.10
N ARG A 49 -13.92 2.36 1.88
CA ARG A 49 -14.83 1.93 2.94
C ARG A 49 -15.55 0.65 2.50
N GLY A 50 -15.91 -0.18 3.46
CA GLY A 50 -16.62 -1.42 3.16
C GLY A 50 -16.94 -2.23 4.40
N ARG A 51 -17.26 -3.50 4.16
CA ARG A 51 -17.41 -4.54 5.16
C ARG A 51 -16.48 -5.70 4.82
N VAL A 52 -16.03 -6.40 5.83
CA VAL A 52 -15.30 -7.66 5.69
C VAL A 52 -16.23 -8.70 5.08
N LYS A 53 -15.87 -9.26 3.92
CA LYS A 53 -16.66 -10.26 3.20
C LYS A 53 -16.21 -11.68 3.56
N PRO A 54 -17.01 -12.72 3.25
CA PRO A 54 -16.59 -14.11 3.48
C PRO A 54 -15.25 -14.48 2.86
N ASP A 55 -14.96 -13.99 1.64
CA ASP A 55 -13.71 -14.25 0.92
C ASP A 55 -12.51 -13.44 1.48
N ASP A 56 -12.76 -12.50 2.36
CA ASP A 56 -11.73 -11.65 2.96
C ASP A 56 -11.19 -12.22 4.29
N VAL A 57 -11.82 -13.25 4.87
CA VAL A 57 -11.42 -13.76 6.19
C VAL A 57 -10.44 -14.92 6.11
N ASP A 58 -9.60 -15.01 7.13
CA ASP A 58 -8.71 -16.14 7.35
C ASP A 58 -9.42 -17.32 8.04
N ALA A 59 -8.69 -18.41 8.32
CA ALA A 59 -9.23 -19.60 8.99
C ALA A 59 -9.74 -19.32 10.42
N ALA A 60 -9.32 -18.22 11.04
CA ALA A 60 -9.81 -17.79 12.36
C ALA A 60 -11.04 -16.87 12.27
N GLY A 61 -11.52 -16.57 11.06
CA GLY A 61 -12.67 -15.69 10.82
C GLY A 61 -12.34 -14.19 10.92
N HIS A 62 -11.07 -13.82 10.88
CA HIS A 62 -10.63 -12.44 10.91
C HIS A 62 -10.26 -11.93 9.52
N PHE A 63 -10.37 -10.62 9.33
CA PHE A 63 -9.94 -9.95 8.11
C PHE A 63 -8.48 -10.32 7.81
N SER A 64 -8.26 -11.03 6.72
CA SER A 64 -6.96 -11.61 6.39
C SER A 64 -5.93 -10.54 6.00
N LEU A 65 -4.65 -10.85 6.25
CA LEU A 65 -3.55 -9.97 5.90
C LEU A 65 -3.56 -9.62 4.39
N GLY A 66 -3.81 -10.60 3.53
CA GLY A 66 -3.89 -10.39 2.08
C GLY A 66 -5.00 -9.42 1.69
N ALA A 67 -6.19 -9.57 2.29
CA ALA A 67 -7.32 -8.69 2.05
C ALA A 67 -7.05 -7.26 2.56
N ILE A 68 -6.43 -7.10 3.74
CA ILE A 68 -6.02 -5.78 4.27
C ILE A 68 -5.07 -5.08 3.30
N VAL A 69 -4.00 -5.78 2.86
CA VAL A 69 -3.02 -5.21 1.91
C VAL A 69 -3.68 -4.83 0.58
N HIS A 70 -4.60 -5.67 0.09
CA HIS A 70 -5.35 -5.36 -1.13
C HIS A 70 -6.22 -4.10 -0.99
N ARG A 71 -6.85 -3.87 0.18
CA ARG A 71 -7.60 -2.63 0.45
C ARG A 71 -6.68 -1.41 0.46
N PHE A 72 -5.50 -1.51 1.04
CA PHE A 72 -4.51 -0.43 1.00
C PHE A 72 -3.98 -0.16 -0.41
N SER A 73 -3.76 -1.20 -1.23
CA SER A 73 -3.40 -1.04 -2.64
C SER A 73 -4.46 -0.25 -3.42
N ASN A 74 -5.74 -0.56 -3.22
CA ASN A 74 -6.83 0.19 -3.82
C ASN A 74 -6.88 1.65 -3.31
N ALA A 75 -6.64 1.86 -2.01
CA ALA A 75 -6.58 3.18 -1.39
C ALA A 75 -5.44 4.04 -1.98
N SER A 76 -4.29 3.43 -2.30
CA SER A 76 -3.19 4.11 -3.00
C SER A 76 -3.63 4.67 -4.36
N GLY A 77 -4.39 3.88 -5.13
CA GLY A 77 -4.96 4.32 -6.41
C GLY A 77 -5.92 5.50 -6.25
N GLN A 78 -6.74 5.51 -5.19
CA GLN A 78 -7.67 6.62 -4.91
C GLN A 78 -6.92 7.90 -4.52
N LEU A 79 -5.89 7.82 -3.68
CA LEU A 79 -5.04 8.97 -3.40
C LEU A 79 -4.33 9.45 -4.67
N GLY A 80 -3.80 8.51 -5.47
CA GLY A 80 -3.19 8.82 -6.76
C GLY A 80 -4.12 9.64 -7.65
N ALA A 81 -5.36 9.20 -7.81
CA ALA A 81 -6.38 9.92 -8.59
C ALA A 81 -6.67 11.32 -8.01
N ALA A 82 -6.72 11.47 -6.67
CA ALA A 82 -6.95 12.76 -6.02
C ALA A 82 -5.86 13.79 -6.34
N ILE A 83 -4.61 13.36 -6.51
CA ILE A 83 -3.51 14.25 -6.92
C ILE A 83 -3.33 14.35 -8.44
N GLY A 84 -4.13 13.62 -9.24
CA GLY A 84 -4.07 13.62 -10.71
C GLY A 84 -3.27 12.48 -11.33
N MET A 85 -2.79 11.53 -10.54
CA MET A 85 -2.13 10.30 -10.99
C MET A 85 -3.18 9.21 -11.23
N ASP A 86 -4.12 9.47 -12.12
CA ASP A 86 -5.15 8.51 -12.52
C ASP A 86 -4.70 7.61 -13.68
N SER A 87 -5.54 6.65 -14.05
CA SER A 87 -5.25 5.71 -15.13
C SER A 87 -5.06 6.40 -16.48
N ALA A 88 -5.77 7.51 -16.74
CA ALA A 88 -5.65 8.25 -17.99
C ALA A 88 -4.28 8.94 -18.09
N PHE A 89 -3.86 9.63 -17.03
CA PHE A 89 -2.52 10.20 -16.96
C PHE A 89 -1.44 9.13 -17.10
N MET A 90 -1.55 8.01 -16.37
CA MET A 90 -0.57 6.93 -16.43
C MET A 90 -0.40 6.37 -17.83
N GLN A 91 -1.51 6.15 -18.55
CA GLN A 91 -1.49 5.63 -19.92
C GLN A 91 -0.97 6.68 -20.92
N GLN A 92 -1.53 7.89 -20.91
CA GLN A 92 -1.20 8.92 -21.89
C GLN A 92 0.24 9.43 -21.77
N GLN A 93 0.73 9.56 -20.55
CA GLN A 93 2.07 10.05 -20.26
C GLN A 93 3.12 8.93 -20.13
N ARG A 94 2.74 7.67 -20.38
CA ARG A 94 3.64 6.52 -20.22
C ARG A 94 4.34 6.53 -18.87
N ARG A 95 3.55 6.77 -17.82
CA ARG A 95 4.03 6.84 -16.44
C ARG A 95 3.65 5.58 -15.66
N GLY A 96 4.45 5.27 -14.65
CA GLY A 96 4.20 4.23 -13.66
C GLY A 96 4.48 4.76 -12.26
N PHE A 97 3.98 4.05 -11.25
CA PHE A 97 4.37 4.24 -9.87
C PHE A 97 4.96 2.91 -9.36
N SER A 98 6.23 2.93 -9.00
CA SER A 98 6.93 1.74 -8.48
C SER A 98 7.07 1.86 -6.96
N THR A 99 6.50 0.89 -6.25
CA THR A 99 6.63 0.78 -4.80
C THR A 99 7.91 0.03 -4.46
N PHE A 100 8.71 0.59 -3.56
CA PHE A 100 9.96 0.02 -3.07
C PHE A 100 9.88 -0.46 -1.62
N GLU A 101 8.96 0.10 -0.84
CA GLU A 101 8.84 -0.23 0.57
C GLU A 101 7.36 -0.24 0.96
N LEU A 102 6.97 -1.29 1.66
CA LEU A 102 5.70 -1.41 2.35
C LEU A 102 5.99 -1.82 3.80
N ILE A 103 5.56 -1.00 4.76
CA ILE A 103 5.65 -1.31 6.19
C ILE A 103 4.25 -1.32 6.77
N LEU A 104 3.79 -2.51 7.14
CA LEU A 104 2.47 -2.74 7.72
C LEU A 104 2.58 -2.95 9.23
N GLN A 105 1.73 -2.25 9.97
CA GLN A 105 1.53 -2.42 11.40
C GLN A 105 0.08 -2.83 11.65
N LEU A 106 -0.13 -3.93 12.34
CA LEU A 106 -1.45 -4.40 12.75
C LEU A 106 -1.68 -4.01 14.22
N SER A 107 -2.82 -3.38 14.50
CA SER A 107 -3.20 -2.90 15.83
C SER A 107 -4.48 -3.56 16.35
N GLY A 108 -5.28 -4.14 15.46
CA GLY A 108 -6.54 -4.78 15.78
C GLY A 108 -6.95 -5.80 14.74
N ALA A 109 -8.07 -6.47 14.99
CA ALA A 109 -8.68 -7.42 14.08
C ALA A 109 -10.13 -7.04 13.79
N LEU A 110 -10.58 -7.29 12.56
CA LEU A 110 -11.99 -7.19 12.18
C LEU A 110 -12.55 -8.57 11.86
N ALA A 111 -13.70 -8.88 12.39
CA ALA A 111 -14.41 -10.10 12.06
C ALA A 111 -15.26 -9.92 10.78
N LEU A 112 -15.80 -11.02 10.28
CA LEU A 112 -16.78 -11.02 9.20
C LEU A 112 -17.88 -9.97 9.45
N ASP A 113 -18.32 -9.30 8.40
CA ASP A 113 -19.33 -8.22 8.39
C ASP A 113 -18.95 -6.94 9.17
N ALA A 114 -17.77 -6.87 9.79
CA ALA A 114 -17.33 -5.64 10.42
C ALA A 114 -17.12 -4.54 9.38
N PRO A 115 -17.65 -3.32 9.59
CA PRO A 115 -17.41 -2.21 8.68
C PRO A 115 -16.02 -1.61 8.93
N TYR A 116 -15.35 -1.21 7.85
CA TYR A 116 -14.07 -0.52 7.93
C TYR A 116 -14.06 0.78 7.12
N LEU A 117 -13.18 1.68 7.52
CA LEU A 117 -12.82 2.89 6.80
C LEU A 117 -11.31 2.92 6.59
N VAL A 118 -10.87 3.22 5.38
CA VAL A 118 -9.47 3.55 5.09
C VAL A 118 -9.37 5.03 4.76
N THR A 119 -8.47 5.70 5.46
CA THR A 119 -8.06 7.07 5.17
C THR A 119 -6.59 7.08 4.77
N THR A 120 -6.21 8.01 3.90
CA THR A 120 -4.85 8.08 3.36
C THR A 120 -4.37 9.52 3.31
N GLY A 121 -3.12 9.73 3.72
CA GLY A 121 -2.42 11.00 3.64
C GLY A 121 -1.03 10.84 3.00
N ILE A 122 -0.37 11.95 2.75
CA ILE A 122 0.99 12.00 2.19
C ILE A 122 1.95 12.38 3.32
N ALA A 123 2.86 11.46 3.70
CA ALA A 123 3.89 11.74 4.69
C ALA A 123 5.08 12.52 4.10
N SER A 124 5.39 12.29 2.82
CA SER A 124 6.42 13.07 2.13
C SER A 124 6.21 13.04 0.62
N PHE A 125 6.52 14.15 -0.03
CA PHE A 125 6.41 14.30 -1.48
C PHE A 125 7.70 14.95 -2.01
N GLY A 126 8.52 14.13 -2.67
CA GLY A 126 9.79 14.55 -3.24
C GLY A 126 9.69 14.97 -4.72
N ASN A 127 10.83 15.06 -5.39
CA ASN A 127 10.88 15.41 -6.82
C ASN A 127 10.22 14.33 -7.70
N SER A 128 10.53 13.06 -7.43
CA SER A 128 9.93 11.88 -8.09
C SER A 128 9.39 10.85 -7.10
N SER A 129 9.61 11.02 -5.80
CA SER A 129 9.20 10.08 -4.75
C SER A 129 7.93 10.54 -4.05
N LEU A 130 7.22 9.56 -3.49
CA LEU A 130 6.00 9.76 -2.72
C LEU A 130 5.97 8.72 -1.59
N ARG A 131 5.74 9.17 -0.36
CA ARG A 131 5.38 8.32 0.76
C ARG A 131 3.94 8.57 1.15
N MET A 132 3.12 7.54 0.99
CA MET A 132 1.73 7.50 1.43
C MET A 132 1.66 6.82 2.79
N VAL A 133 0.72 7.24 3.62
CA VAL A 133 0.37 6.57 4.85
C VAL A 133 -1.13 6.29 4.84
N HIS A 134 -1.47 5.04 5.04
CA HIS A 134 -2.84 4.55 5.08
C HIS A 134 -3.19 4.14 6.50
N ARG A 135 -4.37 4.50 6.95
CA ARG A 135 -4.94 4.10 8.23
C ARG A 135 -6.26 3.37 7.99
N MET A 136 -6.40 2.16 8.50
CA MET A 136 -7.65 1.43 8.53
C MET A 136 -8.21 1.45 9.94
N THR A 137 -9.47 1.80 10.07
CA THR A 137 -10.20 1.80 11.34
C THR A 137 -11.47 0.94 11.27
N ASP A 138 -11.88 0.38 12.39
CA ASP A 138 -13.24 -0.10 12.55
C ASP A 138 -14.20 1.11 12.49
N ALA A 139 -15.08 1.12 11.51
CA ALA A 139 -15.99 2.24 11.30
C ALA A 139 -17.10 2.36 12.36
N ARG A 140 -17.27 1.39 13.28
CA ARG A 140 -18.20 1.47 14.41
C ARG A 140 -17.56 2.15 15.60
N SER A 141 -16.35 1.71 15.96
CA SER A 141 -15.65 2.15 17.17
C SER A 141 -14.67 3.30 16.92
N GLY A 142 -14.21 3.48 15.67
CA GLY A 142 -13.11 4.37 15.33
C GLY A 142 -11.72 3.84 15.71
N GLY A 143 -11.66 2.64 16.29
CA GLY A 143 -10.41 2.01 16.72
C GLY A 143 -9.51 1.63 15.56
N ASP A 144 -8.21 1.75 15.76
CA ASP A 144 -7.20 1.38 14.76
C ASP A 144 -7.15 -0.12 14.53
N VAL A 145 -7.13 -0.51 13.26
CA VAL A 145 -6.99 -1.91 12.80
C VAL A 145 -5.62 -2.11 12.19
N ALA A 146 -5.21 -1.24 11.28
CA ALA A 146 -3.93 -1.35 10.60
C ALA A 146 -3.46 0.01 10.10
N TRP A 147 -2.12 0.14 10.01
CA TRP A 147 -1.43 1.24 9.35
C TRP A 147 -0.49 0.68 8.29
N LEU A 148 -0.42 1.32 7.12
CA LEU A 148 0.53 0.99 6.08
C LEU A 148 1.28 2.24 5.65
N SER A 149 2.62 2.22 5.75
CA SER A 149 3.50 3.17 5.08
C SER A 149 3.93 2.57 3.74
N GLN A 150 3.67 3.29 2.67
CA GLN A 150 4.05 2.91 1.30
C GLN A 150 4.96 3.97 0.71
N TYR A 151 6.17 3.59 0.30
CA TYR A 151 7.12 4.47 -0.38
C TYR A 151 7.38 3.99 -1.80
N GLY A 152 7.35 4.91 -2.75
CA GLY A 152 7.62 4.62 -4.15
C GLY A 152 8.03 5.85 -4.95
N VAL A 153 8.24 5.63 -6.25
CA VAL A 153 8.65 6.68 -7.17
C VAL A 153 7.81 6.67 -8.46
N SER A 154 7.61 7.84 -9.03
CA SER A 154 7.11 7.99 -10.39
C SER A 154 8.16 7.53 -11.38
N LEU A 155 7.77 6.70 -12.33
CA LEU A 155 8.62 6.17 -13.39
C LEU A 155 8.18 6.70 -14.75
N ASP A 156 9.16 7.04 -15.57
CA ASP A 156 9.02 7.10 -17.01
C ASP A 156 9.19 5.66 -17.54
N LEU A 157 8.14 5.09 -18.12
CA LEU A 157 8.13 3.70 -18.57
C LEU A 157 8.95 3.49 -19.85
N ASP A 158 9.11 4.51 -20.67
CA ASP A 158 9.90 4.42 -21.89
C ASP A 158 11.40 4.58 -21.59
N ALA A 159 11.76 5.58 -20.77
CA ALA A 159 13.14 5.79 -20.34
C ALA A 159 13.57 4.86 -19.19
N ARG A 160 12.66 4.14 -18.55
CA ARG A 160 12.88 3.23 -17.40
C ARG A 160 13.66 3.86 -16.25
N ARG A 161 13.33 5.09 -15.91
CA ARG A 161 13.99 5.86 -14.84
C ARG A 161 13.00 6.69 -14.05
N PRO A 162 13.35 7.12 -12.82
CA PRO A 162 12.51 8.03 -12.06
C PRO A 162 12.21 9.30 -12.84
N ALA A 163 10.96 9.75 -12.74
CA ALA A 163 10.48 10.92 -13.45
C ALA A 163 9.89 11.93 -12.48
N ARG A 164 10.22 13.21 -12.69
CA ARG A 164 9.67 14.30 -11.90
C ARG A 164 8.15 14.34 -12.00
N TRP A 165 7.51 14.61 -10.87
CA TRP A 165 6.07 14.88 -10.82
C TRP A 165 5.74 16.19 -11.54
N PRO A 166 4.66 16.25 -12.31
CA PRO A 166 4.11 17.51 -12.83
C PRO A 166 3.84 18.51 -11.70
N ASP A 167 4.03 19.80 -11.97
CA ASP A 167 3.87 20.83 -10.95
C ASP A 167 2.42 20.92 -10.43
N GLU A 168 1.43 20.64 -11.27
CA GLU A 168 0.03 20.55 -10.86
C GLU A 168 -0.20 19.44 -9.82
N MET A 169 0.38 18.26 -10.02
CA MET A 169 0.29 17.17 -9.03
C MET A 169 1.00 17.53 -7.73
N ARG A 170 2.13 18.22 -7.83
CA ARG A 170 2.87 18.71 -6.65
C ARG A 170 2.01 19.67 -5.84
N SER A 171 1.30 20.59 -6.50
CA SER A 171 0.40 21.54 -5.85
C SER A 171 -0.78 20.84 -5.17
N ARG A 172 -1.40 19.87 -5.83
CA ARG A 172 -2.48 19.07 -5.24
C ARG A 172 -2.00 18.22 -4.05
N ALA A 173 -0.83 17.60 -4.20
CA ALA A 173 -0.24 16.79 -3.13
C ALA A 173 0.09 17.62 -1.88
N ALA A 174 0.53 18.86 -2.04
CA ALA A 174 0.88 19.75 -0.92
C ALA A 174 -0.27 19.93 0.08
N ALA A 175 -1.53 19.92 -0.39
CA ALA A 175 -2.71 20.02 0.47
C ALA A 175 -3.00 18.76 1.30
N LEU A 176 -2.39 17.62 0.94
CA LEU A 176 -2.59 16.31 1.56
C LEU A 176 -1.38 15.85 2.37
N VAL A 177 -0.32 16.67 2.43
CA VAL A 177 0.87 16.36 3.23
C VAL A 177 0.53 16.54 4.72
N VAL A 178 0.80 15.50 5.48
CA VAL A 178 0.64 15.47 6.94
C VAL A 178 2.01 15.56 7.58
N ALA A 179 2.23 16.58 8.38
CA ALA A 179 3.48 16.82 9.09
C ALA A 179 3.53 16.05 10.42
#